data_0486ba40efc05db134059786780a1bee
#
_entry.id   0486ba40efc05db134059786780a1bee
#
_cell.length_a   1.000
_cell.length_b   1.000
_cell.length_c   1.000
_cell.angle_alpha   90.00
_cell.angle_beta   90.00
_cell.angle_gamma   90.00
#
_symmetry.space_group_name_H-M   'P 1'
#
loop_
_entity.id
_entity.type
_entity.pdbx_description
1 polymer ?
#
loop_
_entity_poly.entity_id
_entity_poly.type
_entity_poly.pdbx_seq_one_letter_code
_entity_poly.pdbx_strand_id
1 'polypeptide(L)'
;MNKSGYDVNYATQIYEVKATDNSITVYATNQWIGNRGMTLGGPVLEITFTSTLADSIKVTIEHYKGAVKKGPDFTLYEDANFKPVINEKDEYWELVSNKTSVRIGKAGGAWDIKYFYDGKLLTKEGWRTTSYIEEQPWLTDYRMEGTKAERFYAHASTDEPARIREMLNISVGENIYGFGEKFSTFVKNGQTVEVWNNDGGTCSEQTYKSIPFYVSSRNYGVFVNHPENVTFEVASETVSKVAFSVQGERMEYFVMGGKTIADVLGVYTTLTGKPALPPAYTFGLWLTTSFTTNYDEETVSFFIDEMARRDIPLEVFHFDCFWMKEFNWCDFTWDKRMFPDPKAMLARLKEKKIEICVWINPYIAQQSSLFDEGVKNG
;
A
#
# COMPACT_ATOMS: atom_id res chain seq x y z
N MET A 1 19.47 -0.60 -4.75
CA MET A 1 19.63 -1.89 -4.06
C MET A 1 20.78 -2.78 -4.58
N ASN A 2 21.47 -2.45 -5.61
CA ASN A 2 22.79 -3.09 -5.92
C ASN A 2 23.90 -2.43 -5.11
N LYS A 3 23.71 -2.28 -3.80
CA LYS A 3 24.68 -1.69 -2.88
C LYS A 3 25.38 -2.79 -2.09
N SER A 4 26.59 -2.52 -1.61
CA SER A 4 27.27 -3.40 -0.65
C SER A 4 26.39 -3.62 0.58
N GLY A 5 26.36 -4.83 1.12
CA GLY A 5 25.49 -5.19 2.24
C GLY A 5 24.18 -5.86 1.86
N TYR A 6 23.89 -6.06 0.59
CA TYR A 6 22.72 -6.78 0.11
C TYR A 6 23.08 -7.94 -0.80
N ASP A 7 22.52 -9.11 -0.55
CA ASP A 7 22.53 -10.22 -1.50
C ASP A 7 21.21 -10.24 -2.27
N VAL A 8 21.26 -10.01 -3.57
CA VAL A 8 20.08 -9.87 -4.43
C VAL A 8 19.94 -11.06 -5.35
N ASN A 9 18.94 -11.88 -5.10
CA ASN A 9 18.63 -13.09 -5.82
C ASN A 9 17.45 -12.85 -6.79
N TYR A 10 17.75 -12.66 -8.07
CA TYR A 10 16.75 -12.38 -9.10
C TYR A 10 16.11 -13.65 -9.65
N ALA A 11 14.80 -13.65 -9.89
CA ALA A 11 14.16 -14.62 -10.75
C ALA A 11 14.80 -14.54 -12.14
N THR A 12 15.46 -15.63 -12.56
CA THR A 12 16.25 -15.70 -13.79
C THR A 12 15.67 -16.68 -14.79
N GLN A 13 15.32 -17.88 -14.32
CA GLN A 13 14.76 -18.94 -15.13
C GLN A 13 13.41 -19.37 -14.60
N ILE A 14 12.45 -19.56 -15.49
CA ILE A 14 11.22 -20.29 -15.21
C ILE A 14 11.57 -21.77 -15.16
N TYR A 15 11.78 -22.32 -13.97
CA TYR A 15 12.24 -23.70 -13.81
C TYR A 15 11.10 -24.70 -14.01
N GLU A 16 9.96 -24.46 -13.39
CA GLU A 16 8.75 -25.28 -13.48
C GLU A 16 7.50 -24.42 -13.50
N VAL A 17 6.47 -24.86 -14.20
CA VAL A 17 5.15 -24.23 -14.22
C VAL A 17 4.09 -25.28 -13.88
N LYS A 18 3.22 -24.98 -12.93
CA LYS A 18 2.05 -25.79 -12.57
C LYS A 18 0.80 -24.98 -12.80
N ALA A 19 -0.10 -25.46 -13.63
CA ALA A 19 -1.40 -24.85 -13.87
C ALA A 19 -2.50 -25.72 -13.26
N THR A 20 -3.51 -25.06 -12.71
CA THR A 20 -4.77 -25.63 -12.24
C THR A 20 -5.93 -24.96 -12.98
N ASP A 21 -7.17 -25.25 -12.61
CA ASP A 21 -8.35 -24.62 -13.23
C ASP A 21 -8.45 -23.10 -12.94
N ASN A 22 -7.73 -22.59 -11.91
CA ASN A 22 -7.89 -21.21 -11.45
C ASN A 22 -6.56 -20.50 -11.12
N SER A 23 -5.42 -21.15 -11.31
CA SER A 23 -4.11 -20.57 -11.00
C SER A 23 -3.00 -21.08 -11.91
N ILE A 24 -1.95 -20.29 -12.06
CA ILE A 24 -0.68 -20.69 -12.63
C ILE A 24 0.40 -20.40 -11.59
N THR A 25 1.13 -21.42 -11.16
CA THR A 25 2.24 -21.30 -10.23
C THR A 25 3.55 -21.55 -10.95
N VAL A 26 4.50 -20.65 -10.80
CA VAL A 26 5.83 -20.69 -11.37
C VAL A 26 6.84 -20.88 -10.26
N TYR A 27 7.76 -21.81 -10.45
CA TYR A 27 8.98 -21.95 -9.63
C TYR A 27 10.14 -21.31 -10.38
N ALA A 28 10.59 -20.15 -9.89
CA ALA A 28 11.66 -19.38 -10.52
C ALA A 28 12.97 -19.54 -9.75
N THR A 29 14.06 -19.85 -10.45
CA THR A 29 15.39 -19.97 -9.88
C THR A 29 16.20 -18.70 -10.13
N ASN A 30 17.13 -18.40 -9.20
CA ASN A 30 18.02 -17.24 -9.30
C ASN A 30 19.17 -17.42 -10.31
N GLN A 31 19.32 -18.60 -10.88
CA GLN A 31 20.34 -18.96 -11.90
C GLN A 31 19.77 -19.97 -12.89
N TRP A 32 20.43 -20.12 -14.03
CA TRP A 32 20.12 -21.20 -14.97
C TRP A 32 20.50 -22.55 -14.40
N ILE A 33 19.56 -23.49 -14.39
CA ILE A 33 19.78 -24.87 -13.91
C ILE A 33 20.05 -25.77 -15.09
N GLY A 34 21.31 -26.15 -15.25
CA GLY A 34 21.75 -27.06 -16.29
C GLY A 34 21.82 -28.52 -15.86
N ASN A 35 21.85 -28.79 -14.56
CA ASN A 35 21.83 -30.15 -14.00
C ASN A 35 21.27 -30.13 -12.56
N ARG A 36 20.95 -31.33 -12.03
CA ARG A 36 20.33 -31.46 -10.69
C ARG A 36 21.19 -30.92 -9.55
N GLY A 37 22.52 -30.99 -9.64
CA GLY A 37 23.41 -30.45 -8.60
C GLY A 37 23.30 -28.92 -8.45
N MET A 38 22.98 -28.24 -9.53
CA MET A 38 22.80 -26.77 -9.49
C MET A 38 21.57 -26.32 -8.72
N THR A 39 20.59 -27.21 -8.46
CA THR A 39 19.42 -26.89 -7.65
C THR A 39 19.74 -26.69 -6.16
N LEU A 40 20.96 -27.01 -5.71
CA LEU A 40 21.43 -26.78 -4.34
C LEU A 40 21.93 -25.34 -4.11
N GLY A 41 22.05 -24.54 -5.14
CA GLY A 41 22.76 -23.26 -5.08
C GLY A 41 21.88 -22.04 -5.24
N GLY A 42 20.97 -21.76 -4.32
CA GLY A 42 20.24 -20.50 -4.28
C GLY A 42 18.75 -20.64 -3.98
N PRO A 43 18.07 -19.53 -3.71
CA PRO A 43 16.64 -19.53 -3.44
C PRO A 43 15.83 -19.90 -4.68
N VAL A 44 14.67 -20.48 -4.44
CA VAL A 44 13.60 -20.66 -5.42
C VAL A 44 12.42 -19.81 -4.98
N LEU A 45 11.91 -19.00 -5.89
CA LEU A 45 10.68 -18.23 -5.65
C LEU A 45 9.49 -19.02 -6.21
N GLU A 46 8.48 -19.21 -5.38
CA GLU A 46 7.18 -19.69 -5.81
C GLU A 46 6.28 -18.49 -6.11
N ILE A 47 5.87 -18.35 -7.36
CA ILE A 47 5.10 -17.19 -7.82
C ILE A 47 3.79 -17.69 -8.39
N THR A 48 2.69 -17.32 -7.73
CA THR A 48 1.35 -17.77 -8.09
C THR A 48 0.54 -16.62 -8.66
N PHE A 49 -0.01 -16.85 -9.86
CA PHE A 49 -0.95 -15.96 -10.55
C PHE A 49 -2.35 -16.52 -10.41
N THR A 50 -3.27 -15.70 -9.90
CA THR A 50 -4.70 -16.03 -9.78
C THR A 50 -5.56 -14.83 -10.14
N SER A 51 -6.87 -15.02 -10.17
CA SER A 51 -7.83 -13.93 -10.24
C SER A 51 -9.10 -14.30 -9.48
N THR A 52 -9.53 -13.40 -8.63
CA THR A 52 -10.75 -13.51 -7.82
C THR A 52 -11.71 -12.36 -8.09
N LEU A 53 -11.40 -11.52 -9.08
CA LEU A 53 -12.22 -10.38 -9.50
C LEU A 53 -11.93 -10.06 -10.96
N ALA A 54 -12.98 -9.75 -11.72
CA ALA A 54 -12.84 -9.36 -13.12
C ALA A 54 -11.87 -8.17 -13.29
N ASP A 55 -11.04 -8.26 -14.33
CA ASP A 55 -10.02 -7.27 -14.69
C ASP A 55 -8.91 -7.05 -13.64
N SER A 56 -8.70 -8.04 -12.77
CA SER A 56 -7.66 -8.03 -11.74
C SER A 56 -6.85 -9.32 -11.76
N ILE A 57 -5.53 -9.22 -11.82
CA ILE A 57 -4.60 -10.34 -11.68
C ILE A 57 -3.92 -10.22 -10.33
N LYS A 58 -4.12 -11.21 -9.47
CA LYS A 58 -3.46 -11.34 -8.18
C LYS A 58 -2.16 -12.12 -8.36
N VAL A 59 -1.07 -11.57 -7.84
CA VAL A 59 0.25 -12.20 -7.85
C VAL A 59 0.73 -12.37 -6.41
N THR A 60 1.13 -13.58 -6.07
CA THR A 60 1.75 -13.88 -4.77
C THR A 60 3.14 -14.41 -5.02
N ILE A 61 4.15 -13.75 -4.43
CA ILE A 61 5.56 -14.18 -4.46
C ILE A 61 5.92 -14.67 -3.08
N GLU A 62 6.42 -15.90 -3.00
CA GLU A 62 6.84 -16.53 -1.74
C GLU A 62 8.24 -17.14 -1.89
N HIS A 63 9.12 -16.81 -0.95
CA HIS A 63 10.41 -17.51 -0.78
C HIS A 63 10.27 -18.62 0.27
N TYR A 64 9.67 -18.33 1.41
CA TYR A 64 9.52 -19.29 2.50
C TYR A 64 8.12 -19.27 3.11
N LYS A 65 7.38 -20.38 2.94
CA LYS A 65 5.98 -20.52 3.43
C LYS A 65 5.86 -20.70 4.95
N GLY A 66 6.95 -21.06 5.63
CA GLY A 66 6.97 -21.22 7.09
C GLY A 66 7.16 -19.93 7.86
N ALA A 67 7.32 -18.80 7.19
CA ALA A 67 7.43 -17.50 7.85
C ALA A 67 6.11 -17.14 8.56
N VAL A 68 6.24 -16.51 9.73
CA VAL A 68 5.08 -16.00 10.46
C VAL A 68 4.47 -14.84 9.68
N LYS A 69 3.20 -14.97 9.32
CA LYS A 69 2.46 -13.90 8.65
C LYS A 69 2.26 -12.75 9.62
N LYS A 70 2.69 -11.56 9.22
CA LYS A 70 2.46 -10.34 9.98
C LYS A 70 1.09 -9.77 9.68
N GLY A 71 0.45 -9.20 10.68
CA GLY A 71 -0.84 -8.53 10.57
C GLY A 71 -0.72 -7.01 10.74
N PRO A 72 -1.84 -6.30 10.67
CA PRO A 72 -3.21 -6.79 10.49
C PRO A 72 -3.55 -7.23 9.07
N ASP A 73 -4.53 -8.13 8.93
CA ASP A 73 -5.14 -8.45 7.65
C ASP A 73 -6.35 -7.56 7.41
N PHE A 74 -6.40 -6.92 6.26
CA PHE A 74 -7.57 -6.16 5.83
C PHE A 74 -8.46 -7.02 4.93
N THR A 75 -9.78 -6.88 5.10
CA THR A 75 -10.74 -7.59 4.27
C THR A 75 -10.67 -7.11 2.83
N LEU A 76 -10.44 -8.03 1.90
CA LEU A 76 -10.61 -7.81 0.48
C LEU A 76 -11.92 -8.47 0.03
N TYR A 77 -12.68 -7.78 -0.83
CA TYR A 77 -13.95 -8.26 -1.37
C TYR A 77 -13.69 -9.08 -2.64
N GLU A 78 -13.08 -10.24 -2.45
CA GLU A 78 -12.83 -11.22 -3.51
C GLU A 78 -14.10 -12.03 -3.78
N ASP A 79 -14.38 -12.31 -5.06
CA ASP A 79 -15.46 -13.22 -5.45
C ASP A 79 -14.91 -14.65 -5.56
N ALA A 80 -15.22 -15.48 -4.59
CA ALA A 80 -14.80 -16.88 -4.55
C ALA A 80 -15.38 -17.73 -5.73
N ASN A 81 -16.43 -17.25 -6.40
CA ASN A 81 -17.02 -17.92 -7.56
C ASN A 81 -16.41 -17.45 -8.88
N PHE A 82 -15.65 -16.35 -8.88
CA PHE A 82 -14.98 -15.88 -10.09
C PHE A 82 -13.89 -16.86 -10.51
N LYS A 83 -13.93 -17.27 -11.78
CA LYS A 83 -12.95 -18.19 -12.35
C LYS A 83 -12.27 -17.54 -13.54
N PRO A 84 -10.95 -17.38 -13.51
CA PRO A 84 -10.20 -16.98 -14.68
C PRO A 84 -10.20 -18.09 -15.74
N VAL A 85 -9.86 -17.78 -16.96
CA VAL A 85 -9.62 -18.76 -18.01
C VAL A 85 -8.11 -19.00 -18.12
N ILE A 86 -7.70 -20.26 -18.02
CA ILE A 86 -6.30 -20.67 -18.15
C ILE A 86 -6.12 -21.29 -19.54
N ASN A 87 -5.17 -20.75 -20.30
CA ASN A 87 -4.81 -21.23 -21.63
C ASN A 87 -3.35 -21.65 -21.68
N GLU A 88 -3.07 -22.82 -22.21
CA GLU A 88 -1.73 -23.22 -22.62
C GLU A 88 -1.54 -22.92 -24.10
N LYS A 89 -0.49 -22.17 -24.44
CA LYS A 89 -0.04 -21.87 -25.79
C LYS A 89 1.35 -22.47 -26.02
N ASP A 90 1.81 -22.50 -27.24
CA ASP A 90 3.13 -23.09 -27.57
C ASP A 90 4.28 -22.36 -26.84
N GLU A 91 4.22 -21.03 -26.78
CA GLU A 91 5.30 -20.20 -26.24
C GLU A 91 5.05 -19.68 -24.79
N TYR A 92 3.83 -19.71 -24.30
CA TYR A 92 3.46 -19.14 -22.99
C TYR A 92 2.22 -19.81 -22.40
N TRP A 93 2.06 -19.63 -21.08
CA TRP A 93 0.80 -19.80 -20.37
C TRP A 93 0.08 -18.47 -20.28
N GLU A 94 -1.24 -18.46 -20.34
CA GLU A 94 -2.05 -17.25 -20.21
C GLU A 94 -3.17 -17.47 -19.19
N LEU A 95 -3.27 -16.55 -18.22
CA LEU A 95 -4.43 -16.45 -17.33
C LEU A 95 -5.20 -15.21 -17.73
N VAL A 96 -6.49 -15.39 -18.01
CA VAL A 96 -7.41 -14.34 -18.48
C VAL A 96 -8.46 -14.07 -17.42
N SER A 97 -8.52 -12.82 -16.96
CA SER A 97 -9.52 -12.27 -16.06
C SER A 97 -10.33 -11.22 -16.80
N ASN A 98 -11.46 -11.62 -17.37
CA ASN A 98 -12.27 -10.79 -18.26
C ASN A 98 -11.43 -10.24 -19.44
N LYS A 99 -11.09 -8.94 -19.47
CA LYS A 99 -10.24 -8.31 -20.49
C LYS A 99 -8.78 -8.17 -20.08
N THR A 100 -8.49 -8.30 -18.78
CA THR A 100 -7.11 -8.29 -18.29
C THR A 100 -6.53 -9.70 -18.37
N SER A 101 -5.30 -9.84 -18.85
CA SER A 101 -4.62 -11.12 -18.86
C SER A 101 -3.14 -10.97 -18.50
N VAL A 102 -2.57 -12.08 -18.02
CA VAL A 102 -1.12 -12.23 -17.81
C VAL A 102 -0.61 -13.38 -18.66
N ARG A 103 0.50 -13.15 -19.37
CA ARG A 103 1.23 -14.18 -20.13
C ARG A 103 2.55 -14.47 -19.44
N ILE A 104 2.84 -15.75 -19.27
CA ILE A 104 3.92 -16.30 -18.50
C ILE A 104 4.71 -17.23 -19.43
N GLY A 105 6.01 -17.03 -19.56
CA GLY A 105 6.86 -17.89 -20.36
C GLY A 105 6.82 -19.37 -19.98
N LYS A 106 7.30 -20.24 -20.84
CA LYS A 106 7.35 -21.69 -20.62
C LYS A 106 8.49 -22.10 -19.70
N ALA A 107 8.31 -23.25 -19.05
CA ALA A 107 9.36 -23.89 -18.27
C ALA A 107 10.65 -24.10 -19.11
N GLY A 108 11.80 -23.87 -18.48
CA GLY A 108 13.11 -23.87 -19.15
C GLY A 108 13.47 -22.53 -19.81
N GLY A 109 12.54 -21.56 -19.90
CA GLY A 109 12.78 -20.24 -20.46
C GLY A 109 13.28 -19.22 -19.44
N ALA A 110 13.67 -18.04 -19.93
CA ALA A 110 14.00 -16.90 -19.10
C ALA A 110 12.75 -16.34 -18.40
N TRP A 111 12.96 -15.60 -17.30
CA TRP A 111 11.90 -14.87 -16.63
C TRP A 111 11.29 -13.83 -17.59
N ASP A 112 10.02 -14.03 -17.99
CA ASP A 112 9.29 -13.18 -18.93
C ASP A 112 7.78 -13.22 -18.63
N ILE A 113 7.27 -12.13 -18.05
CA ILE A 113 5.87 -11.97 -17.65
C ILE A 113 5.32 -10.70 -18.30
N LYS A 114 4.13 -10.77 -18.88
CA LYS A 114 3.49 -9.64 -19.59
C LYS A 114 2.03 -9.52 -19.23
N TYR A 115 1.60 -8.30 -18.88
CA TYR A 115 0.22 -7.98 -18.52
C TYR A 115 -0.46 -7.22 -19.67
N PHE A 116 -1.68 -7.59 -19.96
CA PHE A 116 -2.45 -7.03 -21.09
C PHE A 116 -3.85 -6.61 -20.62
N TYR A 117 -4.43 -5.64 -21.31
CA TYR A 117 -5.85 -5.31 -21.27
C TYR A 117 -6.39 -5.24 -22.68
N ASP A 118 -7.44 -6.03 -22.99
CA ASP A 118 -8.06 -6.13 -24.32
C ASP A 118 -7.01 -6.32 -25.45
N GLY A 119 -6.04 -7.20 -25.18
CA GLY A 119 -4.92 -7.51 -26.09
C GLY A 119 -3.80 -6.48 -26.17
N LYS A 120 -3.94 -5.30 -25.55
CA LYS A 120 -2.91 -4.26 -25.51
C LYS A 120 -1.99 -4.45 -24.30
N LEU A 121 -0.68 -4.46 -24.54
CA LEU A 121 0.33 -4.56 -23.48
C LEU A 121 0.23 -3.37 -22.52
N LEU A 122 0.06 -3.64 -21.23
CA LEU A 122 0.07 -2.66 -20.14
C LEU A 122 1.48 -2.46 -19.61
N THR A 123 2.03 -3.51 -19.02
CA THR A 123 3.36 -3.55 -18.41
C THR A 123 3.95 -4.96 -18.51
N LYS A 124 5.20 -5.11 -18.12
CA LYS A 124 5.91 -6.40 -18.16
C LYS A 124 7.02 -6.47 -17.12
N GLU A 125 7.38 -7.68 -16.80
CA GLU A 125 8.58 -8.08 -16.06
C GLU A 125 9.58 -8.72 -17.01
N GLY A 126 10.79 -8.94 -16.55
CA GLY A 126 11.82 -9.61 -17.31
C GLY A 126 13.14 -9.66 -16.54
N TRP A 127 14.25 -9.52 -17.20
CA TRP A 127 15.56 -9.59 -16.59
C TRP A 127 15.72 -8.63 -15.40
N ARG A 128 16.06 -9.18 -14.23
CA ARG A 128 16.28 -8.47 -12.96
C ARG A 128 15.10 -7.65 -12.46
N THR A 129 13.89 -8.19 -12.54
CA THR A 129 12.69 -7.54 -12.00
C THR A 129 12.28 -8.11 -10.66
N THR A 130 11.89 -9.37 -10.60
CA THR A 130 11.47 -10.05 -9.39
C THR A 130 12.68 -10.53 -8.60
N SER A 131 12.75 -10.25 -7.30
CA SER A 131 13.92 -10.64 -6.50
C SER A 131 13.59 -10.88 -5.04
N TYR A 132 14.35 -11.80 -4.45
CA TYR A 132 14.51 -12.00 -3.03
C TYR A 132 15.83 -11.35 -2.59
N ILE A 133 15.82 -10.56 -1.54
CA ILE A 133 16.94 -9.74 -1.09
C ILE A 133 17.18 -10.01 0.39
N GLU A 134 18.42 -10.33 0.73
CA GLU A 134 18.87 -10.46 2.11
C GLU A 134 19.82 -9.32 2.45
N GLU A 135 19.61 -8.70 3.61
CA GLU A 135 20.55 -7.72 4.16
C GLU A 135 21.68 -8.48 4.84
N GLN A 136 22.90 -8.22 4.41
CA GLN A 136 24.11 -8.87 4.92
C GLN A 136 25.16 -7.81 5.28
N PRO A 137 25.01 -7.10 6.42
CA PRO A 137 25.89 -5.99 6.80
C PRO A 137 27.38 -6.37 6.87
N TRP A 138 27.69 -7.61 7.22
CA TRP A 138 29.08 -8.10 7.28
C TRP A 138 29.75 -8.26 5.91
N LEU A 139 28.99 -8.35 4.82
CA LEU A 139 29.58 -8.41 3.47
C LEU A 139 30.19 -7.07 3.03
N THR A 140 29.98 -6.00 3.77
CA THR A 140 30.59 -4.69 3.46
C THR A 140 32.10 -4.69 3.71
N ASP A 141 32.60 -5.48 4.69
CA ASP A 141 33.99 -5.46 5.15
C ASP A 141 34.80 -6.70 4.74
N TYR A 142 34.14 -7.74 4.24
CA TYR A 142 34.79 -8.97 3.82
C TYR A 142 34.55 -9.24 2.33
N ARG A 143 35.56 -8.96 1.49
CA ARG A 143 35.70 -9.65 0.19
C ARG A 143 36.09 -11.09 0.49
N MET A 144 35.13 -11.91 0.89
CA MET A 144 35.37 -13.35 0.90
C MET A 144 35.49 -13.83 -0.56
N GLU A 145 36.67 -14.08 -1.02
CA GLU A 145 36.94 -14.97 -2.15
C GLU A 145 36.56 -16.40 -1.73
N GLY A 146 35.31 -16.56 -1.22
CA GLY A 146 34.80 -17.81 -0.71
C GLY A 146 34.11 -18.61 -1.79
N THR A 147 34.16 -19.91 -1.64
CA THR A 147 33.41 -20.85 -2.47
C THR A 147 31.89 -20.67 -2.24
N LYS A 148 31.05 -21.08 -3.20
CA LYS A 148 29.57 -21.06 -3.05
C LYS A 148 29.08 -21.77 -1.78
N ALA A 149 29.86 -22.70 -1.21
CA ALA A 149 29.57 -23.44 0.02
C ALA A 149 29.59 -22.54 1.28
N GLU A 150 30.47 -21.55 1.34
CA GLU A 150 30.53 -20.63 2.50
C GLU A 150 29.32 -19.71 2.55
N ARG A 151 28.78 -19.27 1.40
CA ARG A 151 27.49 -18.56 1.34
C ARG A 151 26.34 -19.40 1.91
N PHE A 152 26.35 -20.72 1.65
CA PHE A 152 25.29 -21.62 2.09
C PHE A 152 25.20 -21.76 3.61
N TYR A 153 26.32 -21.68 4.32
CA TYR A 153 26.36 -21.79 5.79
C TYR A 153 26.19 -20.46 6.52
N ALA A 154 26.47 -19.35 5.86
CA ALA A 154 26.29 -18.01 6.44
C ALA A 154 24.81 -17.64 6.63
N HIS A 155 23.90 -18.26 5.87
CA HIS A 155 22.46 -18.01 5.93
C HIS A 155 21.73 -18.71 7.08
N ALA A 156 22.41 -19.48 7.93
CA ALA A 156 21.77 -20.34 8.91
C ALA A 156 21.33 -19.63 10.22
N SER A 157 21.54 -18.33 10.36
CA SER A 157 21.30 -17.66 11.67
C SER A 157 20.93 -16.20 11.55
N THR A 158 19.90 -15.82 10.79
CA THR A 158 19.67 -14.39 10.70
C THR A 158 18.28 -13.97 11.11
N ASP A 159 18.21 -13.15 12.16
CA ASP A 159 17.18 -12.19 12.44
C ASP A 159 17.23 -11.00 11.44
N GLU A 160 17.93 -11.14 10.32
CA GLU A 160 18.13 -10.08 9.34
C GLU A 160 16.92 -9.97 8.41
N PRO A 161 16.43 -8.77 8.14
CA PRO A 161 15.19 -8.60 7.40
C PRO A 161 15.38 -8.96 5.92
N ALA A 162 14.76 -10.06 5.50
CA ALA A 162 14.59 -10.37 4.08
C ALA A 162 13.58 -9.41 3.44
N ARG A 163 13.70 -9.23 2.11
CA ARG A 163 12.76 -8.41 1.33
C ARG A 163 12.39 -9.13 0.03
N ILE A 164 11.13 -9.03 -0.34
CA ILE A 164 10.69 -9.32 -1.71
C ILE A 164 10.57 -8.00 -2.47
N ARG A 165 11.10 -7.96 -3.69
CA ARG A 165 10.98 -6.80 -4.58
C ARG A 165 10.46 -7.24 -5.95
N GLU A 166 9.56 -6.44 -6.49
CA GLU A 166 9.09 -6.52 -7.86
C GLU A 166 9.35 -5.23 -8.63
N MET A 167 9.57 -5.32 -9.93
CA MET A 167 9.76 -4.18 -10.81
C MET A 167 8.93 -4.33 -12.09
N LEU A 168 7.99 -3.43 -12.29
CA LEU A 168 7.18 -3.37 -13.51
C LEU A 168 7.71 -2.28 -14.44
N ASN A 169 7.80 -2.61 -15.73
CA ASN A 169 8.29 -1.68 -16.73
C ASN A 169 7.29 -0.55 -16.98
N ILE A 170 7.80 0.67 -17.14
CA ILE A 170 7.05 1.81 -17.66
C ILE A 170 7.55 2.18 -19.06
N SER A 171 6.65 2.69 -19.87
CA SER A 171 6.91 3.12 -21.23
C SER A 171 7.38 4.57 -21.28
N VAL A 172 7.97 4.98 -22.40
CA VAL A 172 8.29 6.38 -22.65
C VAL A 172 7.02 7.25 -22.60
N GLY A 173 7.06 8.35 -21.84
CA GLY A 173 5.94 9.26 -21.65
C GLY A 173 4.83 8.74 -20.73
N GLU A 174 5.03 7.61 -20.09
CA GLU A 174 4.09 7.07 -19.11
C GLU A 174 4.26 7.77 -17.76
N ASN A 175 3.16 8.24 -17.19
CA ASN A 175 3.10 8.91 -15.91
C ASN A 175 2.44 8.00 -14.87
N ILE A 176 2.95 8.06 -13.64
CA ILE A 176 2.44 7.33 -12.49
C ILE A 176 1.86 8.32 -11.48
N TYR A 177 0.70 7.97 -10.92
CA TYR A 177 -0.06 8.76 -9.96
C TYR A 177 -0.51 7.87 -8.80
N GLY A 178 -0.85 8.47 -7.64
CA GLY A 178 -1.44 7.73 -6.51
C GLY A 178 -0.61 7.80 -5.22
N PHE A 179 -0.57 6.69 -4.50
CA PHE A 179 0.06 6.48 -3.17
C PHE A 179 -0.64 7.21 -2.02
N GLY A 180 -1.90 7.59 -2.18
CA GLY A 180 -2.66 8.34 -1.19
C GLY A 180 -2.42 9.84 -1.25
N GLU A 181 -2.63 10.52 -0.13
CA GLU A 181 -2.43 11.96 -0.01
C GLU A 181 -0.97 12.26 0.36
N LYS A 182 -0.17 12.63 -0.62
CA LYS A 182 1.26 12.95 -0.43
C LYS A 182 1.53 14.42 -0.73
N PHE A 183 2.27 15.09 0.15
CA PHE A 183 2.72 16.47 -0.04
C PHE A 183 3.93 16.55 -0.99
N SER A 184 3.80 15.95 -2.15
CA SER A 184 4.81 15.92 -3.20
C SER A 184 4.15 16.12 -4.57
N THR A 185 4.93 16.18 -5.65
CA THR A 185 4.37 16.40 -6.99
C THR A 185 3.32 15.35 -7.34
N PHE A 186 2.30 15.77 -8.10
CA PHE A 186 1.19 14.89 -8.49
C PHE A 186 1.66 13.73 -9.37
N VAL A 187 2.53 13.99 -10.36
CA VAL A 187 3.24 12.96 -11.12
C VAL A 187 4.37 12.42 -10.26
N LYS A 188 4.41 11.12 -10.06
CA LYS A 188 5.34 10.46 -9.13
C LYS A 188 6.63 9.99 -9.77
N ASN A 189 6.78 10.08 -11.09
CA ASN A 189 8.01 9.70 -11.78
C ASN A 189 9.23 10.46 -11.21
N GLY A 190 10.30 9.73 -10.95
CA GLY A 190 11.52 10.26 -10.33
C GLY A 190 11.51 10.30 -8.81
N GLN A 191 10.44 9.84 -8.14
CA GLN A 191 10.31 9.84 -6.68
C GLN A 191 10.48 8.45 -6.09
N THR A 192 11.05 8.40 -4.88
CA THR A 192 10.91 7.27 -3.96
C THR A 192 9.78 7.60 -3.00
N VAL A 193 8.81 6.71 -2.84
CA VAL A 193 7.62 6.93 -2.01
C VAL A 193 7.54 5.83 -0.96
N GLU A 194 7.62 6.24 0.30
CA GLU A 194 7.35 5.36 1.43
C GLU A 194 5.86 5.38 1.73
N VAL A 195 5.24 4.20 1.68
CA VAL A 195 3.83 4.02 2.04
C VAL A 195 3.76 3.51 3.47
N TRP A 196 3.70 4.46 4.38
CA TRP A 196 3.55 4.25 5.80
C TRP A 196 2.76 5.42 6.39
N ASN A 197 1.71 5.14 7.18
CA ASN A 197 0.94 6.17 7.85
C ASN A 197 1.74 6.69 9.04
N ASN A 198 2.17 7.93 8.94
CA ASN A 198 2.99 8.55 9.96
C ASN A 198 2.43 9.94 10.28
N ASP A 199 2.63 10.39 11.52
CA ASP A 199 2.22 11.75 11.91
C ASP A 199 3.09 12.76 11.16
N GLY A 200 2.52 13.30 10.10
CA GLY A 200 3.18 14.17 9.16
C GLY A 200 2.60 15.58 9.21
N GLY A 201 3.48 16.55 9.08
CA GLY A 201 3.08 17.93 8.82
C GLY A 201 2.95 18.20 7.32
N THR A 202 2.78 19.45 6.96
CA THR A 202 2.69 19.93 5.57
C THR A 202 4.04 20.24 4.93
N CYS A 203 5.14 19.93 5.61
CA CYS A 203 6.50 20.28 5.19
C CYS A 203 7.34 19.10 4.71
N SER A 204 6.77 17.88 4.67
CA SER A 204 7.42 16.68 4.17
C SER A 204 6.43 15.79 3.41
N GLU A 205 6.93 14.70 2.81
CA GLU A 205 6.11 13.68 2.12
C GLU A 205 5.34 12.77 3.09
N GLN A 206 5.61 12.82 4.37
CA GLN A 206 4.90 12.04 5.39
C GLN A 206 3.44 12.49 5.49
N THR A 207 2.54 11.54 5.56
CA THR A 207 1.09 11.80 5.61
C THR A 207 0.36 10.77 6.45
N TYR A 208 -0.84 11.14 6.89
CA TYR A 208 -1.75 10.23 7.59
C TYR A 208 -2.45 9.22 6.67
N LYS A 209 -2.50 9.49 5.35
CA LYS A 209 -3.24 8.68 4.39
C LYS A 209 -2.34 8.22 3.27
N SER A 210 -1.56 7.20 3.58
CA SER A 210 -0.73 6.47 2.62
C SER A 210 -1.49 5.25 2.11
N ILE A 211 -1.49 5.04 0.79
CA ILE A 211 -2.20 3.94 0.14
C ILE A 211 -1.22 3.23 -0.81
N PRO A 212 -0.94 1.93 -0.65
CA PRO A 212 0.00 1.18 -1.48
C PRO A 212 -0.59 0.84 -2.86
N PHE A 213 -1.12 1.86 -3.53
CA PHE A 213 -1.78 1.76 -4.83
C PHE A 213 -1.37 2.92 -5.73
N TYR A 214 -1.01 2.59 -6.98
CA TYR A 214 -0.79 3.57 -8.02
C TYR A 214 -1.57 3.27 -9.29
N VAL A 215 -1.80 4.29 -10.08
CA VAL A 215 -2.36 4.18 -11.43
C VAL A 215 -1.40 4.76 -12.46
N SER A 216 -1.38 4.14 -13.63
CA SER A 216 -0.60 4.58 -14.79
C SER A 216 -1.49 5.32 -15.79
N SER A 217 -0.92 6.33 -16.47
CA SER A 217 -1.55 6.98 -17.63
C SER A 217 -1.87 6.01 -18.77
N ARG A 218 -1.44 4.76 -18.69
CA ARG A 218 -1.77 3.68 -19.62
C ARG A 218 -2.98 2.84 -19.22
N ASN A 219 -3.77 3.31 -18.25
CA ASN A 219 -5.00 2.70 -17.77
C ASN A 219 -4.79 1.33 -17.13
N TYR A 220 -3.79 1.21 -16.29
CA TYR A 220 -3.63 0.11 -15.33
C TYR A 220 -3.29 0.64 -13.95
N GLY A 221 -3.52 -0.16 -12.93
CA GLY A 221 -3.13 0.12 -11.56
C GLY A 221 -2.46 -1.07 -10.92
N VAL A 222 -1.67 -0.80 -9.88
CA VAL A 222 -1.02 -1.82 -9.06
C VAL A 222 -1.29 -1.53 -7.59
N PHE A 223 -1.83 -2.52 -6.90
CA PHE A 223 -2.08 -2.48 -5.46
C PHE A 223 -1.21 -3.53 -4.77
N VAL A 224 -0.42 -3.12 -3.79
CA VAL A 224 0.39 -4.01 -2.96
C VAL A 224 -0.35 -4.27 -1.65
N ASN A 225 -0.82 -5.48 -1.44
CA ASN A 225 -1.54 -5.87 -0.23
C ASN A 225 -0.56 -6.32 0.86
N HIS A 226 -0.04 -5.35 1.59
CA HIS A 226 0.94 -5.60 2.66
C HIS A 226 0.64 -4.73 3.88
N PRO A 227 0.68 -5.29 5.12
CA PRO A 227 0.29 -4.54 6.33
C PRO A 227 1.38 -3.59 6.84
N GLU A 228 2.63 -3.81 6.45
CA GLU A 228 3.77 -3.00 6.88
C GLU A 228 4.18 -2.00 5.80
N ASN A 229 5.31 -1.34 5.99
CA ASN A 229 5.86 -0.38 5.04
C ASN A 229 6.07 -1.00 3.65
N VAL A 230 5.60 -0.28 2.62
CA VAL A 230 5.87 -0.58 1.22
C VAL A 230 6.68 0.57 0.62
N THR A 231 7.87 0.27 0.14
CA THR A 231 8.70 1.25 -0.56
C THR A 231 8.46 1.16 -2.06
N PHE A 232 8.16 2.29 -2.70
CA PHE A 232 8.07 2.41 -4.16
C PHE A 232 9.18 3.30 -4.70
N GLU A 233 9.90 2.81 -5.70
CA GLU A 233 10.91 3.56 -6.47
C GLU A 233 10.34 3.80 -7.88
N VAL A 234 9.72 4.97 -8.08
CA VAL A 234 8.99 5.30 -9.30
C VAL A 234 9.94 5.96 -10.29
N ALA A 235 10.57 5.18 -11.14
CA ALA A 235 11.60 5.67 -12.09
C ALA A 235 12.76 6.43 -11.40
N SER A 236 12.95 6.26 -10.10
CA SER A 236 13.96 6.98 -9.31
C SER A 236 15.31 6.24 -9.32
N GLU A 237 15.33 4.93 -9.19
CA GLU A 237 16.55 4.11 -9.30
C GLU A 237 16.77 3.63 -10.75
N THR A 238 15.71 3.11 -11.36
CA THR A 238 15.72 2.64 -12.75
C THR A 238 14.65 3.40 -13.54
N VAL A 239 15.07 4.27 -14.43
CA VAL A 239 14.18 5.22 -15.14
C VAL A 239 13.04 4.59 -15.95
N SER A 240 13.16 3.31 -16.30
CA SER A 240 12.16 2.54 -17.07
C SER A 240 11.29 1.62 -16.22
N LYS A 241 11.32 1.76 -14.90
CA LYS A 241 10.61 0.84 -14.00
C LYS A 241 9.97 1.55 -12.81
N VAL A 242 8.86 0.99 -12.34
CA VAL A 242 8.38 1.16 -10.97
C VAL A 242 8.78 -0.08 -10.19
N ALA A 243 9.66 0.08 -9.21
CA ALA A 243 9.99 -0.96 -8.27
C ALA A 243 9.17 -0.80 -7.00
N PHE A 244 8.75 -1.91 -6.40
CA PHE A 244 8.14 -1.92 -5.07
C PHE A 244 8.69 -3.10 -4.26
N SER A 245 8.86 -2.86 -2.97
CA SER A 245 9.44 -3.85 -2.06
C SER A 245 8.76 -3.84 -0.69
N VAL A 246 8.70 -5.02 -0.09
CA VAL A 246 8.17 -5.27 1.24
C VAL A 246 9.17 -6.08 2.06
N GLN A 247 9.15 -5.92 3.38
CA GLN A 247 9.92 -6.78 4.27
C GLN A 247 9.25 -8.16 4.40
N GLY A 248 10.06 -9.20 4.58
CA GLY A 248 9.62 -10.56 4.83
C GLY A 248 9.76 -11.48 3.61
N GLU A 249 9.15 -12.64 3.73
CA GLU A 249 9.30 -13.80 2.85
C GLU A 249 8.17 -13.93 1.82
N ARG A 250 7.20 -13.00 1.85
CA ARG A 250 6.00 -13.01 1.01
C ARG A 250 5.59 -11.61 0.60
N MET A 251 5.21 -11.47 -0.66
CA MET A 251 4.55 -10.27 -1.18
C MET A 251 3.30 -10.67 -1.97
N GLU A 252 2.23 -9.92 -1.80
CA GLU A 252 1.01 -10.05 -2.59
C GLU A 252 0.68 -8.70 -3.25
N TYR A 253 0.44 -8.73 -4.55
CA TYR A 253 0.00 -7.53 -5.25
C TYR A 253 -1.00 -7.87 -6.36
N PHE A 254 -1.72 -6.85 -6.81
CA PHE A 254 -2.72 -6.96 -7.86
C PHE A 254 -2.37 -6.02 -9.01
N VAL A 255 -2.47 -6.54 -10.24
CA VAL A 255 -2.40 -5.73 -11.46
C VAL A 255 -3.81 -5.64 -12.04
N MET A 256 -4.32 -4.43 -12.16
CA MET A 256 -5.69 -4.13 -12.59
C MET A 256 -5.67 -3.38 -13.90
N GLY A 257 -6.43 -3.84 -14.89
CA GLY A 257 -6.57 -3.18 -16.18
C GLY A 257 -7.93 -2.48 -16.35
N GLY A 258 -7.98 -1.46 -17.20
CA GLY A 258 -9.22 -0.76 -17.53
C GLY A 258 -9.15 -0.07 -18.90
N LYS A 259 -10.30 0.31 -19.44
CA LYS A 259 -10.36 1.17 -20.63
C LYS A 259 -9.95 2.60 -20.30
N THR A 260 -10.24 3.03 -19.08
CA THR A 260 -9.92 4.34 -18.50
C THR A 260 -9.34 4.17 -17.11
N ILE A 261 -8.72 5.21 -16.55
CA ILE A 261 -8.28 5.24 -15.14
C ILE A 261 -9.49 5.07 -14.20
N ALA A 262 -10.66 5.60 -14.55
CA ALA A 262 -11.88 5.44 -13.76
C ALA A 262 -12.30 3.97 -13.64
N ASP A 263 -12.16 3.18 -14.71
CA ASP A 263 -12.45 1.74 -14.67
C ASP A 263 -11.46 1.03 -13.72
N VAL A 264 -10.17 1.37 -13.78
CA VAL A 264 -9.13 0.82 -12.88
C VAL A 264 -9.45 1.13 -11.42
N LEU A 265 -9.85 2.38 -11.12
CA LEU A 265 -10.31 2.78 -9.77
C LEU A 265 -11.56 2.01 -9.36
N GLY A 266 -12.46 1.74 -10.32
CA GLY A 266 -13.65 0.91 -10.12
C GLY A 266 -13.29 -0.51 -9.67
N VAL A 267 -12.31 -1.15 -10.33
CA VAL A 267 -11.79 -2.48 -9.95
C VAL A 267 -11.15 -2.43 -8.57
N TYR A 268 -10.27 -1.47 -8.33
CA TYR A 268 -9.60 -1.27 -7.05
C TYR A 268 -10.59 -1.11 -5.89
N THR A 269 -11.57 -0.21 -6.03
CA THR A 269 -12.56 0.03 -4.97
C THR A 269 -13.59 -1.10 -4.84
N THR A 270 -13.78 -1.92 -5.87
CA THR A 270 -14.57 -3.16 -5.74
C THR A 270 -13.82 -4.18 -4.86
N LEU A 271 -12.51 -4.29 -5.03
CA LEU A 271 -11.67 -5.18 -4.22
C LEU A 271 -11.51 -4.69 -2.77
N THR A 272 -11.28 -3.40 -2.57
CA THR A 272 -10.89 -2.83 -1.26
C THR A 272 -12.05 -2.20 -0.48
N GLY A 273 -13.22 -2.11 -1.09
CA GLY A 273 -14.39 -1.43 -0.54
C GLY A 273 -14.63 -0.07 -1.17
N LYS A 274 -15.89 0.22 -1.43
CA LYS A 274 -16.29 1.52 -1.96
C LYS A 274 -16.46 2.52 -0.82
N PRO A 275 -16.09 3.80 -1.02
CA PRO A 275 -16.33 4.83 -0.03
C PRO A 275 -17.84 5.05 0.15
N ALA A 276 -18.24 5.40 1.37
CA ALA A 276 -19.59 5.87 1.62
C ALA A 276 -19.84 7.20 0.87
N LEU A 277 -21.07 7.43 0.44
CA LEU A 277 -21.48 8.75 -0.03
C LEU A 277 -21.78 9.64 1.20
N PRO A 278 -20.93 10.65 1.49
CA PRO A 278 -21.15 11.49 2.65
C PRO A 278 -22.30 12.48 2.41
N PRO A 279 -22.90 13.05 3.46
CA PRO A 279 -23.91 14.10 3.35
C PRO A 279 -23.38 15.34 2.63
N ALA A 280 -24.27 16.08 1.97
CA ALA A 280 -23.87 17.24 1.14
C ALA A 280 -23.11 18.32 1.92
N TYR A 281 -23.46 18.56 3.19
CA TYR A 281 -22.80 19.56 4.02
C TYR A 281 -21.29 19.29 4.24
N THR A 282 -20.85 18.06 4.12
CA THR A 282 -19.40 17.70 4.27
C THR A 282 -18.53 18.29 3.15
N PHE A 283 -19.13 18.67 2.04
CA PHE A 283 -18.47 19.37 0.93
C PHE A 283 -18.53 20.89 1.05
N GLY A 284 -19.19 21.42 2.08
CA GLY A 284 -19.27 22.83 2.38
C GLY A 284 -18.05 23.36 3.12
N LEU A 285 -18.14 24.59 3.62
CA LEU A 285 -17.08 25.23 4.37
C LEU A 285 -17.02 24.68 5.80
N TRP A 286 -15.82 24.30 6.22
CA TRP A 286 -15.49 23.91 7.59
C TRP A 286 -14.66 25.02 8.23
N LEU A 287 -15.00 25.41 9.47
CA LEU A 287 -14.25 26.36 10.26
C LEU A 287 -13.75 25.68 11.54
N THR A 288 -12.51 25.93 11.87
CA THR A 288 -11.92 25.63 13.18
C THR A 288 -11.04 26.79 13.61
N THR A 289 -10.93 27.03 14.91
CA THR A 289 -9.96 27.98 15.45
C THR A 289 -8.67 27.28 15.91
N SER A 290 -8.65 25.95 15.83
CA SER A 290 -7.50 25.10 16.20
C SER A 290 -6.88 25.51 17.54
N PHE A 291 -5.59 25.80 17.58
CA PHE A 291 -4.88 26.21 18.79
C PHE A 291 -4.83 27.72 18.99
N THR A 292 -5.45 28.51 18.13
CA THR A 292 -5.31 29.98 18.13
C THR A 292 -6.15 30.65 19.20
N THR A 293 -7.17 29.94 19.73
CA THR A 293 -8.02 30.46 20.79
C THR A 293 -8.24 29.40 21.86
N ASN A 294 -8.36 29.84 23.12
CA ASN A 294 -8.95 29.05 24.21
C ASN A 294 -10.46 29.19 24.09
N TYR A 295 -11.05 28.49 23.15
CA TYR A 295 -12.45 28.65 22.84
C TYR A 295 -13.37 28.05 23.89
N ASP A 296 -14.40 28.82 24.20
CA ASP A 296 -15.58 28.45 24.96
C ASP A 296 -16.79 28.61 24.06
N GLU A 297 -17.99 28.42 24.62
CA GLU A 297 -19.22 28.56 23.84
C GLU A 297 -19.42 30.00 23.30
N GLU A 298 -19.03 31.02 24.05
CA GLU A 298 -19.17 32.43 23.62
C GLU A 298 -18.29 32.71 22.43
N THR A 299 -17.01 32.32 22.50
CA THR A 299 -16.03 32.49 21.43
C THR A 299 -16.44 31.74 20.16
N VAL A 300 -16.86 30.51 20.28
CA VAL A 300 -17.31 29.71 19.13
C VAL A 300 -18.56 30.33 18.49
N SER A 301 -19.53 30.73 19.30
CA SER A 301 -20.76 31.39 18.81
C SER A 301 -20.44 32.69 18.09
N PHE A 302 -19.48 33.49 18.60
CA PHE A 302 -19.04 34.72 17.96
C PHE A 302 -18.48 34.46 16.54
N PHE A 303 -17.58 33.47 16.36
CA PHE A 303 -17.06 33.17 15.05
C PHE A 303 -18.17 32.72 14.08
N ILE A 304 -19.08 31.87 14.52
CA ILE A 304 -20.18 31.39 13.70
C ILE A 304 -21.10 32.54 13.30
N ASP A 305 -21.43 33.42 14.23
CA ASP A 305 -22.31 34.55 13.97
C ASP A 305 -21.66 35.61 13.08
N GLU A 306 -20.33 35.81 13.19
CA GLU A 306 -19.58 36.68 12.30
C GLU A 306 -19.51 36.13 10.86
N MET A 307 -19.42 34.83 10.68
CA MET A 307 -19.50 34.21 9.34
C MET A 307 -20.89 34.52 8.73
N ALA A 308 -21.95 34.27 9.49
CA ALA A 308 -23.34 34.56 9.04
C ALA A 308 -23.55 36.06 8.75
N ARG A 309 -23.04 36.96 9.60
CA ARG A 309 -23.14 38.42 9.41
C ARG A 309 -22.43 38.90 8.14
N ARG A 310 -21.39 38.21 7.72
CA ARG A 310 -20.60 38.50 6.49
C ARG A 310 -21.12 37.80 5.26
N ASP A 311 -22.23 37.10 5.36
CA ASP A 311 -22.84 36.30 4.30
C ASP A 311 -21.85 35.23 3.75
N ILE A 312 -21.04 34.64 4.66
CA ILE A 312 -20.13 33.55 4.34
C ILE A 312 -20.81 32.26 4.78
N PRO A 313 -21.17 31.36 3.83
CA PRO A 313 -21.82 30.12 4.17
C PRO A 313 -20.88 29.21 4.97
N LEU A 314 -21.29 28.79 6.16
CA LEU A 314 -20.57 27.88 7.01
C LEU A 314 -21.46 26.64 7.24
N GLU A 315 -20.94 25.47 6.95
CA GLU A 315 -21.66 24.21 7.09
C GLU A 315 -21.24 23.45 8.36
N VAL A 316 -19.92 23.44 8.66
CA VAL A 316 -19.39 22.65 9.76
C VAL A 316 -18.47 23.50 10.64
N PHE A 317 -18.66 23.43 11.95
CA PHE A 317 -17.67 23.90 12.90
C PHE A 317 -16.93 22.71 13.52
N HIS A 318 -15.60 22.71 13.40
CA HIS A 318 -14.75 21.66 13.95
C HIS A 318 -14.13 22.14 15.27
N PHE A 319 -14.46 21.45 16.35
CA PHE A 319 -13.80 21.64 17.63
C PHE A 319 -12.50 20.84 17.64
N ASP A 320 -11.36 21.54 17.72
CA ASP A 320 -10.07 20.94 17.91
C ASP A 320 -9.88 20.45 19.35
N CYS A 321 -8.73 19.89 19.68
CA CYS A 321 -8.47 19.14 20.92
C CYS A 321 -8.99 19.79 22.23
N PHE A 322 -9.11 21.11 22.29
CA PHE A 322 -9.60 21.85 23.47
C PHE A 322 -11.10 21.79 23.73
N TRP A 323 -11.85 20.97 22.99
CA TRP A 323 -13.18 20.60 23.47
C TRP A 323 -13.09 19.69 24.71
N MET A 324 -11.96 18.98 24.86
CA MET A 324 -11.57 18.26 26.07
C MET A 324 -10.66 19.13 26.96
N LYS A 325 -10.55 18.77 28.20
CA LYS A 325 -9.65 19.44 29.14
C LYS A 325 -8.19 19.19 28.74
N GLU A 326 -7.36 20.22 28.82
CA GLU A 326 -5.92 20.11 28.65
C GLU A 326 -5.30 19.04 29.56
N PHE A 327 -4.30 18.32 29.07
CA PHE A 327 -3.63 17.17 29.69
C PHE A 327 -4.52 15.94 29.98
N ASN A 328 -5.80 15.98 29.60
CA ASN A 328 -6.73 14.85 29.69
C ASN A 328 -7.10 14.32 28.28
N TRP A 329 -6.19 14.48 27.30
CA TRP A 329 -6.43 14.15 25.90
C TRP A 329 -7.00 12.74 25.74
N CYS A 330 -8.04 12.69 24.96
CA CYS A 330 -8.81 11.50 24.62
C CYS A 330 -9.45 10.80 25.81
N ASP A 331 -9.97 11.59 26.77
CA ASP A 331 -10.98 11.11 27.73
C ASP A 331 -12.42 11.22 27.18
N PHE A 332 -12.57 11.82 25.98
CA PHE A 332 -13.84 12.01 25.26
C PHE A 332 -14.90 12.75 26.08
N THR A 333 -14.46 13.65 26.96
CA THR A 333 -15.33 14.40 27.87
C THR A 333 -15.19 15.89 27.60
N TRP A 334 -16.32 16.59 27.41
CA TRP A 334 -16.34 18.03 27.29
C TRP A 334 -15.78 18.72 28.54
N ASP A 335 -14.89 19.69 28.32
CA ASP A 335 -14.40 20.52 29.43
C ASP A 335 -15.52 21.44 29.92
N LYS A 336 -16.11 21.09 31.04
CA LYS A 336 -17.24 21.84 31.62
C LYS A 336 -16.90 23.23 32.14
N ARG A 337 -15.61 23.57 32.22
CA ARG A 337 -15.18 24.94 32.55
C ARG A 337 -15.46 25.87 31.36
N MET A 338 -15.26 25.37 30.14
CA MET A 338 -15.42 26.11 28.87
C MET A 338 -16.79 25.87 28.24
N PHE A 339 -17.31 24.68 28.41
CA PHE A 339 -18.63 24.25 27.88
C PHE A 339 -19.48 23.67 29.00
N PRO A 340 -20.12 24.55 29.85
CA PRO A 340 -20.87 24.09 31.02
C PRO A 340 -22.05 23.18 30.69
N ASP A 341 -22.75 23.46 29.59
CA ASP A 341 -23.86 22.64 29.08
C ASP A 341 -23.66 22.34 27.58
N PRO A 342 -22.79 21.35 27.24
CA PRO A 342 -22.55 21.04 25.85
C PRO A 342 -23.81 20.62 25.08
N LYS A 343 -24.75 19.95 25.75
CA LYS A 343 -25.97 19.49 25.10
C LYS A 343 -26.85 20.68 24.64
N ALA A 344 -27.00 21.68 25.49
CA ALA A 344 -27.76 22.89 25.16
C ALA A 344 -27.01 23.71 24.08
N MET A 345 -25.66 23.82 24.16
CA MET A 345 -24.83 24.46 23.13
C MET A 345 -25.02 23.79 21.77
N LEU A 346 -24.85 22.47 21.69
CA LEU A 346 -25.06 21.73 20.45
C LEU A 346 -26.44 21.90 19.85
N ALA A 347 -27.48 21.98 20.69
CA ALA A 347 -28.82 22.26 20.22
C ALA A 347 -28.94 23.66 19.58
N ARG A 348 -28.35 24.69 20.19
CA ARG A 348 -28.34 26.06 19.64
C ARG A 348 -27.56 26.13 18.30
N LEU A 349 -26.44 25.43 18.20
CA LEU A 349 -25.67 25.36 16.95
C LEU A 349 -26.46 24.66 15.84
N LYS A 350 -27.19 23.61 16.19
CA LYS A 350 -28.06 22.91 15.25
C LYS A 350 -29.19 23.78 14.73
N GLU A 351 -29.79 24.65 15.59
CA GLU A 351 -30.81 25.64 15.19
C GLU A 351 -30.23 26.62 14.14
N LYS A 352 -28.93 26.94 14.22
CA LYS A 352 -28.19 27.73 13.23
C LYS A 352 -27.82 26.94 11.98
N LYS A 353 -28.21 25.67 11.88
CA LYS A 353 -27.87 24.72 10.79
C LYS A 353 -26.36 24.45 10.66
N ILE A 354 -25.62 24.52 11.75
CA ILE A 354 -24.21 24.19 11.80
C ILE A 354 -24.05 22.74 12.26
N GLU A 355 -23.39 21.94 11.46
CA GLU A 355 -22.99 20.59 11.84
C GLU A 355 -21.69 20.65 12.65
N ILE A 356 -21.50 19.66 13.52
CA ILE A 356 -20.36 19.65 14.44
C ILE A 356 -19.47 18.44 14.20
N CYS A 357 -18.18 18.71 14.10
CA CYS A 357 -17.14 17.72 14.16
C CYS A 357 -16.24 17.98 15.39
N VAL A 358 -15.77 16.94 16.04
CA VAL A 358 -14.82 17.05 17.15
C VAL A 358 -13.53 16.30 16.83
N TRP A 359 -12.42 16.88 17.19
CA TRP A 359 -11.11 16.25 17.06
C TRP A 359 -10.97 15.07 18.01
N ILE A 360 -10.39 13.98 17.56
CA ILE A 360 -9.95 12.85 18.38
C ILE A 360 -8.58 12.35 17.91
N ASN A 361 -7.88 11.64 18.77
CA ASN A 361 -6.62 10.99 18.44
C ASN A 361 -6.55 9.61 19.12
N PRO A 362 -5.77 8.64 18.60
CA PRO A 362 -5.67 7.29 19.18
C PRO A 362 -4.82 7.20 20.45
N TYR A 363 -4.12 8.24 20.84
CA TYR A 363 -3.40 8.28 22.10
C TYR A 363 -4.30 8.71 23.26
N ILE A 364 -3.98 8.24 24.47
CA ILE A 364 -4.72 8.58 25.69
C ILE A 364 -3.72 9.19 26.68
N ALA A 365 -4.00 10.42 27.14
CA ALA A 365 -3.14 11.08 28.12
C ALA A 365 -3.17 10.36 29.48
N GLN A 366 -2.07 10.38 30.18
CA GLN A 366 -1.95 9.72 31.50
C GLN A 366 -2.97 10.23 32.54
N GLN A 367 -3.45 11.47 32.39
CA GLN A 367 -4.51 12.04 33.24
C GLN A 367 -5.92 11.72 32.78
N SER A 368 -6.09 11.08 31.62
CA SER A 368 -7.38 10.64 31.14
C SER A 368 -7.98 9.58 32.07
N SER A 369 -9.28 9.63 32.27
CA SER A 369 -10.02 8.60 33.03
C SER A 369 -9.96 7.21 32.38
N LEU A 370 -9.57 7.12 31.10
CA LEU A 370 -9.46 5.89 30.34
C LEU A 370 -8.06 5.26 30.41
N PHE A 371 -7.06 5.98 30.96
CA PHE A 371 -5.67 5.53 30.94
C PHE A 371 -5.47 4.23 31.74
N ASP A 372 -5.97 4.19 32.98
CA ASP A 372 -5.83 3.01 33.85
C ASP A 372 -6.55 1.78 33.29
N GLU A 373 -7.69 1.98 32.61
CA GLU A 373 -8.42 0.93 31.90
C GLU A 373 -7.57 0.38 30.73
N GLY A 374 -6.96 1.27 29.95
CA GLY A 374 -6.04 0.89 28.87
C GLY A 374 -4.87 0.05 29.36
N VAL A 375 -4.17 0.52 30.40
CA VAL A 375 -3.04 -0.21 30.99
C VAL A 375 -3.44 -1.59 31.52
N LYS A 376 -4.63 -1.70 32.11
CA LYS A 376 -5.12 -2.99 32.63
C LYS A 376 -5.41 -4.01 31.53
N ASN A 377 -5.80 -3.53 30.36
CA ASN A 377 -6.21 -4.39 29.23
C ASN A 377 -5.09 -4.61 28.18
N GLY A 378 -3.90 -4.07 28.37
CA GLY A 378 -2.76 -4.16 27.45
C GLY A 378 -2.83 -3.12 26.36
#